data_cdb560474dc2acd7eed9ff92970a66a0
#
_entry.id   cdb560474dc2acd7eed9ff92970a66a0
#
_cell.length_a   1.000
_cell.length_b   1.000
_cell.length_c   1.000
_cell.angle_alpha   90.00
_cell.angle_beta   90.00
_cell.angle_gamma   90.00
#
_symmetry.space_group_name_H-M   'P 1'
#
loop_
_entity.id
_entity.type
_entity.pdbx_description
1 polymer ?
#
loop_
_entity_poly.entity_id
_entity_poly.type
_entity_poly.pdbx_seq_one_letter_code
_entity_poly.pdbx_strand_id
1 'polypeptide(L)'
;MVNLRVLTADDWPLWRDARLAALTDAPHAFTSRLDDWDSGGERRWRQRLEMPGTYNVVAEIDGRPVGMASGVPGDDGVLELRSVWVSPAARGQRLGDRLIGAVEAWARQAGAAELRLAVIDGNEPAITLYRRHGFVEARPRADQRVMLKPL
;
A
#
# COMPACT_ATOMS: atom_id res chain seq x y z
N MET A 1 -8.60 3.23 19.36
CA MET A 1 -9.42 2.84 18.23
C MET A 1 -8.73 3.19 16.94
N VAL A 2 -8.69 2.29 15.97
CA VAL A 2 -8.01 2.51 14.70
C VAL A 2 -8.97 3.18 13.71
N ASN A 3 -8.53 4.31 13.15
CA ASN A 3 -9.26 5.01 12.09
C ASN A 3 -8.55 4.86 10.76
N LEU A 4 -9.30 4.55 9.70
CA LEU A 4 -8.79 4.61 8.35
C LEU A 4 -9.06 6.00 7.77
N ARG A 5 -8.01 6.63 7.25
CA ARG A 5 -8.09 7.97 6.68
C ARG A 5 -7.63 7.96 5.24
N VAL A 6 -8.50 8.43 4.34
CA VAL A 6 -8.15 8.62 2.93
C VAL A 6 -7.45 9.96 2.81
N LEU A 7 -6.26 9.97 2.23
CA LEU A 7 -5.39 11.14 2.23
C LEU A 7 -5.59 12.03 1.01
N THR A 8 -5.53 13.35 1.25
CA THR A 8 -5.37 14.37 0.23
C THR A 8 -3.93 14.91 0.30
N ALA A 9 -3.57 15.81 -0.63
CA ALA A 9 -2.22 16.39 -0.65
C ALA A 9 -1.88 17.11 0.66
N ASP A 10 -2.86 17.70 1.33
CA ASP A 10 -2.64 18.40 2.61
C ASP A 10 -2.30 17.45 3.75
N ASP A 11 -2.57 16.16 3.59
CA ASP A 11 -2.23 15.12 4.58
C ASP A 11 -0.82 14.56 4.39
N TRP A 12 0.02 15.25 3.63
CA TRP A 12 1.37 14.76 3.30
C TRP A 12 2.21 14.45 4.55
N PRO A 13 2.10 15.15 5.69
CA PRO A 13 2.88 14.77 6.87
C PRO A 13 2.52 13.38 7.38
N LEU A 14 1.24 13.01 7.38
CA LEU A 14 0.80 11.69 7.81
C LEU A 14 1.27 10.61 6.83
N TRP A 15 1.19 10.89 5.52
CA TRP A 15 1.71 9.98 4.49
C TRP A 15 3.22 9.76 4.64
N ARG A 16 3.97 10.86 4.80
CA ARG A 16 5.41 10.79 5.03
C ARG A 16 5.74 9.92 6.23
N ASP A 17 5.09 10.17 7.36
CA ASP A 17 5.37 9.44 8.60
C ASP A 17 5.05 7.95 8.46
N ALA A 18 3.94 7.61 7.80
CA ALA A 18 3.58 6.24 7.51
C ALA A 18 4.62 5.56 6.61
N ARG A 19 5.03 6.24 5.55
CA ARG A 19 5.98 5.69 4.57
C ARG A 19 7.37 5.47 5.20
N LEU A 20 7.84 6.46 5.96
CA LEU A 20 9.13 6.33 6.64
C LEU A 20 9.08 5.22 7.70
N ALA A 21 7.99 5.10 8.43
CA ALA A 21 7.81 4.02 9.40
C ALA A 21 7.82 2.64 8.73
N ALA A 22 7.12 2.50 7.59
CA ALA A 22 7.07 1.25 6.84
C ALA A 22 8.44 0.85 6.32
N LEU A 23 9.17 1.79 5.71
CA LEU A 23 10.52 1.52 5.17
C LEU A 23 11.53 1.23 6.27
N THR A 24 11.36 1.81 7.45
CA THR A 24 12.24 1.56 8.60
C THR A 24 11.96 0.19 9.21
N ASP A 25 10.67 -0.17 9.35
CA ASP A 25 10.27 -1.45 9.95
C ASP A 25 10.58 -2.65 9.04
N ALA A 26 10.34 -2.51 7.74
CA ALA A 26 10.41 -3.63 6.80
C ALA A 26 11.10 -3.21 5.49
N PRO A 27 12.38 -2.81 5.52
CA PRO A 27 13.06 -2.32 4.32
C PRO A 27 13.14 -3.37 3.21
N HIS A 28 13.20 -4.64 3.56
CA HIS A 28 13.27 -5.74 2.59
C HIS A 28 11.92 -6.11 1.95
N ALA A 29 10.82 -5.56 2.46
CA ALA A 29 9.49 -5.81 1.91
C ALA A 29 9.12 -4.84 0.77
N PHE A 30 9.95 -3.82 0.55
CA PHE A 30 9.67 -2.77 -0.42
C PHE A 30 10.82 -2.61 -1.40
N THR A 31 10.50 -2.22 -2.65
CA THR A 31 11.52 -1.93 -3.67
C THR A 31 12.13 -0.54 -3.47
N SER A 32 11.40 0.38 -2.84
CA SER A 32 11.92 1.70 -2.50
C SER A 32 12.80 1.62 -1.24
N ARG A 33 13.80 2.48 -1.18
CA ARG A 33 14.69 2.58 -0.02
C ARG A 33 14.35 3.82 0.80
N LEU A 34 14.63 3.76 2.09
CA LEU A 34 14.45 4.89 2.99
C LEU A 34 15.17 6.14 2.48
N ASP A 35 16.43 5.99 2.03
CA ASP A 35 17.25 7.10 1.54
C ASP A 35 16.61 7.79 0.34
N ASP A 36 15.88 7.06 -0.51
CA ASP A 36 15.21 7.62 -1.68
C ASP A 36 14.08 8.58 -1.30
N TRP A 37 13.49 8.38 -0.11
CA TRP A 37 12.32 9.14 0.36
C TRP A 37 12.65 10.17 1.42
N ASP A 38 13.80 10.06 2.05
CA ASP A 38 14.22 10.97 3.12
C ASP A 38 14.63 12.34 2.58
N SER A 39 14.93 12.45 1.29
CA SER A 39 15.27 13.70 0.62
C SER A 39 14.12 14.18 -0.27
N GLY A 40 13.98 15.49 -0.48
CA GLY A 40 12.98 16.06 -1.37
C GLY A 40 11.84 16.81 -0.68
N GLY A 41 11.71 16.68 0.63
CA GLY A 41 10.82 17.48 1.47
C GLY A 41 9.34 17.44 1.09
N GLU A 42 8.62 18.45 1.53
CA GLU A 42 7.17 18.58 1.36
C GLU A 42 6.72 18.43 -0.09
N ARG A 43 7.44 19.03 -1.01
CA ARG A 43 7.08 19.01 -2.43
C ARG A 43 6.97 17.59 -2.97
N ARG A 44 7.93 16.73 -2.63
CA ARG A 44 7.94 15.34 -3.08
C ARG A 44 6.77 14.55 -2.50
N TRP A 45 6.50 14.75 -1.21
CA TRP A 45 5.40 14.06 -0.54
C TRP A 45 4.04 14.49 -1.10
N ARG A 46 3.86 15.79 -1.33
CA ARG A 46 2.63 16.31 -1.96
C ARG A 46 2.44 15.77 -3.37
N GLN A 47 3.49 15.74 -4.17
CA GLN A 47 3.42 15.22 -5.54
C GLN A 47 2.92 13.79 -5.57
N ARG A 48 3.36 12.96 -4.64
CA ARG A 48 2.92 11.57 -4.55
C ARG A 48 1.41 11.47 -4.31
N LEU A 49 0.86 12.31 -3.47
CA LEU A 49 -0.57 12.32 -3.16
C LEU A 49 -1.41 12.99 -4.24
N GLU A 50 -0.80 13.85 -5.05
CA GLU A 50 -1.48 14.55 -6.14
C GLU A 50 -1.52 13.75 -7.44
N MET A 51 -0.85 12.62 -7.52
CA MET A 51 -0.85 11.80 -8.73
C MET A 51 -2.28 11.41 -9.10
N PRO A 52 -2.72 11.68 -10.37
CA PRO A 52 -4.09 11.35 -10.77
C PRO A 52 -4.38 9.87 -10.69
N GLY A 53 -5.63 9.53 -10.34
CA GLY A 53 -6.08 8.15 -10.32
C GLY A 53 -5.51 7.31 -9.18
N THR A 54 -4.97 7.94 -8.14
CA THR A 54 -4.41 7.22 -6.99
C THR A 54 -5.33 7.31 -5.78
N TYR A 55 -5.20 6.30 -4.92
CA TYR A 55 -5.94 6.23 -3.66
C TYR A 55 -4.93 5.85 -2.57
N ASN A 56 -4.84 6.68 -1.53
CA ASN A 56 -3.88 6.48 -0.46
C ASN A 56 -4.63 6.49 0.86
N VAL A 57 -4.48 5.42 1.63
CA VAL A 57 -5.17 5.27 2.92
C VAL A 57 -4.15 4.95 4.01
N VAL A 58 -4.32 5.59 5.15
CA VAL A 58 -3.50 5.37 6.34
C VAL A 58 -4.41 5.00 7.50
N ALA A 59 -4.02 3.96 8.23
CA ALA A 59 -4.64 3.64 9.51
C ALA A 59 -3.88 4.38 10.58
N GLU A 60 -4.62 5.06 11.46
CA GLU A 60 -4.02 5.86 12.53
C GLU A 60 -4.65 5.58 13.88
N ILE A 61 -3.85 5.73 14.93
CA ILE A 61 -4.30 5.73 16.32
C ILE A 61 -3.75 6.99 16.96
N ASP A 62 -4.64 7.87 17.45
CA ASP A 62 -4.27 9.14 18.08
C ASP A 62 -3.30 9.95 17.22
N GLY A 63 -3.57 10.01 15.91
CA GLY A 63 -2.76 10.76 14.96
C GLY A 63 -1.45 10.11 14.54
N ARG A 64 -1.16 8.91 15.03
CA ARG A 64 0.06 8.18 14.64
C ARG A 64 -0.27 7.10 13.62
N PRO A 65 0.51 7.00 12.53
CA PRO A 65 0.27 5.96 11.53
C PRO A 65 0.63 4.58 12.07
N VAL A 66 -0.28 3.63 11.89
CA VAL A 66 -0.07 2.22 12.28
C VAL A 66 -0.27 1.27 11.12
N GLY A 67 -0.58 1.79 9.95
CA GLY A 67 -0.73 1.01 8.73
C GLY A 67 -0.96 1.90 7.53
N MET A 68 -0.73 1.36 6.35
CA MET A 68 -0.96 2.08 5.11
C MET A 68 -1.22 1.13 3.95
N ALA A 69 -1.87 1.64 2.91
CA ALA A 69 -2.02 0.95 1.63
C ALA A 69 -2.31 1.99 0.54
N SER A 70 -1.99 1.65 -0.69
CA SER A 70 -2.25 2.52 -1.83
C SER A 70 -2.82 1.72 -2.99
N GLY A 71 -3.66 2.38 -3.80
CA GLY A 71 -4.06 1.93 -5.12
C GLY A 71 -3.55 2.93 -6.14
N VAL A 72 -2.84 2.46 -7.16
CA VAL A 72 -2.26 3.31 -8.19
C VAL A 72 -2.46 2.68 -9.56
N PRO A 73 -2.59 3.49 -10.65
CA PRO A 73 -2.60 2.92 -11.99
C PRO A 73 -1.19 2.48 -12.37
N GLY A 74 -1.08 1.25 -12.91
CA GLY A 74 0.17 0.78 -13.50
C GLY A 74 0.39 1.37 -14.87
N ASP A 75 1.55 1.10 -15.47
CA ASP A 75 1.92 1.64 -16.78
C ASP A 75 0.94 1.21 -17.89
N ASP A 76 0.33 0.06 -17.73
CA ASP A 76 -0.65 -0.50 -18.66
C ASP A 76 -2.10 -0.13 -18.32
N GLY A 77 -2.30 0.72 -17.33
CA GLY A 77 -3.63 1.14 -16.86
C GLY A 77 -4.31 0.16 -15.91
N VAL A 78 -3.72 -0.97 -15.62
CA VAL A 78 -4.24 -1.90 -14.61
C VAL A 78 -3.96 -1.33 -13.23
N LEU A 79 -4.97 -1.28 -12.38
CA LEU A 79 -4.80 -0.75 -11.02
C LEU A 79 -3.97 -1.71 -10.18
N GLU A 80 -3.09 -1.16 -9.35
CA GLU A 80 -2.17 -1.93 -8.50
C GLU A 80 -2.35 -1.57 -7.04
N LEU A 81 -2.34 -2.60 -6.21
CA LEU A 81 -2.23 -2.48 -4.75
C LEU A 81 -0.75 -2.34 -4.41
N ARG A 82 -0.40 -1.29 -3.69
CA ARG A 82 0.99 -0.99 -3.31
C ARG A 82 1.09 -0.53 -1.87
N SER A 83 2.30 -0.58 -1.34
CA SER A 83 2.66 0.01 -0.04
C SER A 83 1.85 -0.51 1.13
N VAL A 84 1.44 -1.77 1.11
CA VAL A 84 0.71 -2.37 2.22
C VAL A 84 1.67 -2.59 3.40
N TRP A 85 1.32 -2.00 4.53
CA TRP A 85 2.11 -2.12 5.75
C TRP A 85 1.22 -2.03 6.97
N VAL A 86 1.54 -2.82 7.99
CA VAL A 86 0.92 -2.75 9.31
C VAL A 86 2.04 -2.71 10.34
N SER A 87 2.00 -1.72 11.23
CA SER A 87 2.96 -1.58 12.32
C SER A 87 2.96 -2.83 13.20
N PRO A 88 4.13 -3.27 13.70
CA PRO A 88 4.18 -4.40 14.62
C PRO A 88 3.23 -4.25 15.81
N ALA A 89 3.06 -3.03 16.34
CA ALA A 89 2.17 -2.77 17.46
C ALA A 89 0.68 -2.99 17.13
N ALA A 90 0.31 -2.97 15.85
CA ALA A 90 -1.08 -3.11 15.41
C ALA A 90 -1.37 -4.43 14.71
N ARG A 91 -0.40 -5.34 14.62
CA ARG A 91 -0.58 -6.64 14.00
C ARG A 91 -1.50 -7.53 14.85
N GLY A 92 -2.17 -8.48 14.18
CA GLY A 92 -3.10 -9.37 14.86
C GLY A 92 -4.51 -8.82 15.05
N GLN A 93 -4.78 -7.62 14.55
CA GLN A 93 -6.08 -6.94 14.65
C GLN A 93 -6.82 -6.86 13.32
N ARG A 94 -6.39 -7.65 12.33
CA ARG A 94 -6.95 -7.67 10.98
C ARG A 94 -6.90 -6.32 10.28
N LEU A 95 -5.94 -5.49 10.64
CA LEU A 95 -5.80 -4.17 10.03
C LEU A 95 -5.39 -4.27 8.56
N GLY A 96 -4.52 -5.23 8.22
CA GLY A 96 -4.16 -5.49 6.82
C GLY A 96 -5.39 -5.83 5.98
N ASP A 97 -6.30 -6.62 6.51
CA ASP A 97 -7.56 -6.95 5.82
C ASP A 97 -8.39 -5.71 5.54
N ARG A 98 -8.48 -4.80 6.51
CA ARG A 98 -9.24 -3.55 6.36
C ARG A 98 -8.60 -2.63 5.32
N LEU A 99 -7.28 -2.52 5.32
CA LEU A 99 -6.54 -1.68 4.37
C LEU A 99 -6.68 -2.21 2.94
N ILE A 100 -6.49 -3.50 2.74
CA ILE A 100 -6.67 -4.12 1.43
C ILE A 100 -8.12 -3.98 0.97
N GLY A 101 -9.07 -4.21 1.86
CA GLY A 101 -10.51 -4.06 1.55
C GLY A 101 -10.86 -2.65 1.10
N ALA A 102 -10.25 -1.62 1.69
CA ALA A 102 -10.47 -0.24 1.30
C ALA A 102 -9.98 0.03 -0.13
N VAL A 103 -8.79 -0.48 -0.48
CA VAL A 103 -8.25 -0.33 -1.84
C VAL A 103 -9.11 -1.11 -2.84
N GLU A 104 -9.55 -2.31 -2.51
CA GLU A 104 -10.43 -3.09 -3.38
C GLU A 104 -11.76 -2.37 -3.65
N ALA A 105 -12.36 -1.80 -2.62
CA ALA A 105 -13.61 -1.06 -2.76
C ALA A 105 -13.44 0.15 -3.69
N TRP A 106 -12.33 0.87 -3.52
CA TRP A 106 -12.00 1.98 -4.40
C TRP A 106 -11.81 1.51 -5.85
N ALA A 107 -11.09 0.40 -6.06
CA ALA A 107 -10.85 -0.13 -7.40
C ALA A 107 -12.16 -0.54 -8.09
N ARG A 108 -13.08 -1.15 -7.35
CA ARG A 108 -14.41 -1.51 -7.89
C ARG A 108 -15.19 -0.27 -8.29
N GLN A 109 -15.18 0.77 -7.47
CA GLN A 109 -15.87 2.03 -7.76
C GLN A 109 -15.26 2.73 -8.98
N ALA A 110 -13.96 2.55 -9.20
CA ALA A 110 -13.28 3.09 -10.38
C ALA A 110 -13.56 2.28 -11.65
N GLY A 111 -14.30 1.18 -11.54
CA GLY A 111 -14.65 0.34 -12.69
C GLY A 111 -13.58 -0.66 -13.10
N ALA A 112 -12.61 -0.92 -12.24
CA ALA A 112 -11.53 -1.86 -12.54
C ALA A 112 -12.05 -3.30 -12.59
N ALA A 113 -11.58 -4.07 -13.58
CA ALA A 113 -11.93 -5.48 -13.70
C ALA A 113 -11.08 -6.36 -12.80
N GLU A 114 -9.89 -5.89 -12.44
CA GLU A 114 -8.95 -6.63 -11.62
C GLU A 114 -8.03 -5.69 -10.86
N LEU A 115 -7.42 -6.21 -9.79
CA LEU A 115 -6.43 -5.52 -9.01
C LEU A 115 -5.15 -6.37 -9.00
N ARG A 116 -4.02 -5.76 -9.29
CA ARG A 116 -2.72 -6.42 -9.39
C ARG A 116 -1.81 -5.97 -8.26
N LEU A 117 -0.89 -6.82 -7.86
CA LEU A 117 0.19 -6.46 -6.96
C LEU A 117 1.48 -7.18 -7.35
N ALA A 118 2.60 -6.64 -6.90
CA ALA A 118 3.88 -7.32 -6.96
C ALA A 118 4.40 -7.43 -5.53
N VAL A 119 4.85 -8.62 -5.15
CA VAL A 119 5.39 -8.89 -3.83
C VAL A 119 6.77 -9.51 -3.99
N ILE A 120 7.71 -9.10 -3.11
CA ILE A 120 9.07 -9.63 -3.14
C ILE A 120 9.02 -11.14 -2.83
N ASP A 121 9.69 -11.93 -3.67
CA ASP A 121 9.74 -13.39 -3.50
C ASP A 121 10.37 -13.71 -2.14
N GLY A 122 9.75 -14.64 -1.41
CA GLY A 122 10.19 -14.99 -0.07
C GLY A 122 9.47 -14.25 1.06
N ASN A 123 8.68 -13.21 0.75
CA ASN A 123 7.88 -12.50 1.75
C ASN A 123 6.60 -13.31 2.02
N GLU A 124 6.74 -14.45 2.69
CA GLU A 124 5.64 -15.39 2.91
C GLU A 124 4.47 -14.83 3.71
N PRO A 125 4.67 -14.02 4.76
CA PRO A 125 3.53 -13.44 5.47
C PRO A 125 2.65 -12.57 4.56
N ALA A 126 3.25 -11.77 3.69
CA ALA A 126 2.51 -10.94 2.74
C ALA A 126 1.80 -11.79 1.69
N ILE A 127 2.49 -12.79 1.14
CA ILE A 127 1.91 -13.70 0.14
C ILE A 127 0.70 -14.42 0.72
N THR A 128 0.79 -14.91 1.94
CA THR A 128 -0.33 -15.58 2.63
C THR A 128 -1.51 -14.63 2.81
N LEU A 129 -1.24 -13.39 3.21
CA LEU A 129 -2.27 -12.36 3.36
C LEU A 129 -3.01 -12.13 2.04
N TYR A 130 -2.26 -11.96 0.95
CA TYR A 130 -2.86 -11.69 -0.37
C TYR A 130 -3.66 -12.88 -0.88
N ARG A 131 -3.16 -14.11 -0.70
CA ARG A 131 -3.92 -15.32 -1.06
C ARG A 131 -5.24 -15.40 -0.30
N ARG A 132 -5.24 -15.04 0.98
CA ARG A 132 -6.45 -15.03 1.80
C ARG A 132 -7.48 -14.04 1.25
N HIS A 133 -7.03 -12.98 0.61
CA HIS A 133 -7.90 -11.99 -0.03
C HIS A 133 -8.31 -12.37 -1.46
N GLY A 134 -7.92 -13.53 -1.96
CA GLY A 134 -8.31 -14.01 -3.27
C GLY A 134 -7.35 -13.66 -4.40
N PHE A 135 -6.17 -13.10 -4.08
CA PHE A 135 -5.13 -12.90 -5.08
C PHE A 135 -4.51 -14.24 -5.46
N VAL A 136 -4.30 -14.45 -6.76
CA VAL A 136 -3.67 -15.66 -7.30
C VAL A 136 -2.43 -15.27 -8.09
N GLU A 137 -1.46 -16.17 -8.13
CA GLU A 137 -0.22 -15.93 -8.85
C GLU A 137 -0.48 -15.81 -10.35
N ALA A 138 0.12 -14.80 -10.96
CA ALA A 138 0.12 -14.58 -12.39
C ALA A 138 1.53 -14.89 -12.93
N ARG A 139 2.26 -13.86 -13.38
CA ARG A 139 3.61 -14.06 -13.91
C ARG A 139 4.66 -13.76 -12.85
N PRO A 140 5.73 -14.55 -12.73
CA PRO A 140 6.90 -14.12 -11.99
C PRO A 140 7.59 -12.96 -12.73
N ARG A 141 8.14 -12.01 -11.98
CA ARG A 141 8.87 -10.87 -12.53
C ARG A 141 10.15 -10.73 -11.74
N ALA A 142 11.29 -11.14 -12.33
CA ALA A 142 12.60 -11.08 -11.67
C ALA A 142 12.55 -11.74 -10.28
N ASP A 143 12.76 -10.96 -9.23
CA ASP A 143 12.71 -11.41 -7.83
C ASP A 143 11.36 -11.15 -7.16
N GLN A 144 10.32 -10.87 -7.95
CA GLN A 144 8.99 -10.57 -7.45
C GLN A 144 7.96 -11.55 -7.99
N ARG A 145 6.92 -11.78 -7.20
CA ARG A 145 5.72 -12.48 -7.65
C ARG A 145 4.65 -11.46 -7.97
N VAL A 146 4.05 -11.60 -9.15
CA VAL A 146 2.91 -10.78 -9.55
C VAL A 146 1.64 -11.57 -9.26
N MET A 147 0.71 -10.96 -8.57
CA MET A 147 -0.56 -11.58 -8.19
C MET A 147 -1.72 -10.73 -8.68
N LEU A 148 -2.82 -11.39 -9.02
CA LEU A 148 -4.03 -10.75 -9.55
C LEU A 148 -5.24 -11.22 -8.76
N LYS A 149 -6.20 -10.30 -8.63
CA LYS A 149 -7.53 -10.61 -8.09
C LYS A 149 -8.59 -10.06 -9.04
N PRO A 150 -9.49 -10.88 -9.60
CA PRO A 150 -10.66 -10.40 -10.32
C PRO A 150 -11.60 -9.65 -9.36
N LEU A 151 -12.14 -8.55 -9.80
CA LEU A 151 -13.04 -7.72 -8.99
C LEU A 151 -14.51 -7.88 -9.38
#